data_3b5e806270e27dd27e916ae97298e926
#
_entry.id   3b5e806270e27dd27e916ae97298e926
#
_cell.length_a   1.000
_cell.length_b   1.000
_cell.length_c   1.000
_cell.angle_alpha   90.00
_cell.angle_beta   90.00
_cell.angle_gamma   90.00
#
_symmetry.space_group_name_H-M   'P 1'
#
loop_
_entity.id
_entity.type
_entity.pdbx_description
1 polymer ?
#
loop_
_entity_poly.entity_id
_entity_poly.type
_entity_poly.pdbx_seq_one_letter_code
_entity_poly.pdbx_strand_id
1 'polypeptide(L)'
;MSSQNEKRRKQYAEDKDYREAILARNRAFRVAHRDEINARAREAYARDDGYRARKRRSGNKWYSPEKRLAQVYGLSPQDYDAMLAEQGGVCAICKTRPDKPLFVDHSHATGKVRGLLCRPCNFSLGFMRDDPRLTAAATEYLLRAAARDDMPK
;
A
#
# COMPACT_ATOMS: atom_id res chain seq x y z
N MET A 1 -36.70 -1.79 -15.33
CA MET A 1 -35.91 -1.19 -14.22
C MET A 1 -36.35 0.25 -14.04
N SER A 2 -36.65 0.65 -12.79
CA SER A 2 -37.43 1.82 -12.47
C SER A 2 -36.76 3.15 -12.83
N SER A 3 -37.49 4.07 -13.42
CA SER A 3 -37.20 5.48 -13.71
C SER A 3 -36.53 6.23 -12.51
N GLN A 4 -36.76 5.77 -11.28
CA GLN A 4 -36.12 6.31 -10.08
C GLN A 4 -34.64 6.02 -9.96
N ASN A 5 -34.15 4.84 -10.40
CA ASN A 5 -32.72 4.51 -10.33
C ASN A 5 -31.91 5.33 -11.33
N GLU A 6 -32.51 5.64 -12.45
CA GLU A 6 -31.89 6.47 -13.50
C GLU A 6 -31.78 7.93 -13.05
N LYS A 7 -32.85 8.47 -12.42
CA LYS A 7 -32.83 9.80 -11.81
C LYS A 7 -31.75 9.93 -10.72
N ARG A 8 -31.62 8.93 -9.82
CA ARG A 8 -30.58 8.92 -8.78
C ARG A 8 -29.17 8.86 -9.35
N ARG A 9 -28.94 8.05 -10.41
CA ARG A 9 -27.65 7.99 -11.08
C ARG A 9 -27.26 9.30 -11.73
N LYS A 10 -28.21 9.96 -12.39
CA LYS A 10 -28.02 11.26 -13.01
C LYS A 10 -27.70 12.31 -11.94
N GLN A 11 -28.49 12.39 -10.87
CA GLN A 11 -28.24 13.30 -9.76
C GLN A 11 -26.86 13.07 -9.13
N TYR A 12 -26.46 11.82 -8.90
CA TYR A 12 -25.12 11.49 -8.35
C TYR A 12 -23.98 11.94 -9.27
N ALA A 13 -24.18 11.89 -10.59
CA ALA A 13 -23.18 12.31 -11.56
C ALA A 13 -23.06 13.84 -11.66
N GLU A 14 -24.17 14.55 -11.60
CA GLU A 14 -24.25 15.99 -11.90
C GLU A 14 -24.19 16.89 -10.65
N ASP A 15 -24.69 16.39 -9.49
CA ASP A 15 -24.78 17.16 -8.25
C ASP A 15 -23.63 16.78 -7.31
N LYS A 16 -22.68 17.71 -7.14
CA LYS A 16 -21.50 17.53 -6.29
C LYS A 16 -21.87 17.37 -4.82
N ASP A 17 -22.78 18.20 -4.33
CA ASP A 17 -23.16 18.22 -2.90
C ASP A 17 -23.94 16.95 -2.54
N TYR A 18 -24.86 16.53 -3.39
CA TYR A 18 -25.54 15.24 -3.25
C TYR A 18 -24.56 14.07 -3.22
N ARG A 19 -23.58 14.06 -4.12
CA ARG A 19 -22.54 13.02 -4.16
C ARG A 19 -21.69 13.01 -2.88
N GLU A 20 -21.26 14.18 -2.40
CA GLU A 20 -20.47 14.29 -1.16
C GLU A 20 -21.26 13.83 0.07
N ALA A 21 -22.55 14.18 0.17
CA ALA A 21 -23.44 13.72 1.23
C ALA A 21 -23.58 12.18 1.23
N ILE A 22 -23.77 11.57 0.06
CA ILE A 22 -23.82 10.10 -0.06
C ILE A 22 -22.50 9.45 0.35
N LEU A 23 -21.37 10.01 -0.08
CA LEU A 23 -20.03 9.49 0.27
C LEU A 23 -19.75 9.64 1.77
N ALA A 24 -20.14 10.76 2.38
CA ALA A 24 -20.00 10.99 3.82
C ALA A 24 -20.84 9.99 4.63
N ARG A 25 -22.11 9.79 4.27
CA ARG A 25 -22.98 8.80 4.89
C ARG A 25 -22.42 7.39 4.79
N ASN A 26 -21.92 7.01 3.61
CA ASN A 26 -21.32 5.69 3.40
C ASN A 26 -20.04 5.50 4.19
N ARG A 27 -19.21 6.54 4.36
CA ARG A 27 -18.04 6.52 5.23
C ARG A 27 -18.43 6.32 6.69
N ALA A 28 -19.40 7.10 7.19
CA ALA A 28 -19.88 6.97 8.56
C ALA A 28 -20.45 5.57 8.84
N PHE A 29 -21.25 5.03 7.92
CA PHE A 29 -21.75 3.67 8.02
C PHE A 29 -20.63 2.62 8.09
N ARG A 30 -19.61 2.73 7.22
CA ARG A 30 -18.48 1.80 7.22
C ARG A 30 -17.65 1.89 8.49
N VAL A 31 -17.50 3.07 9.07
CA VAL A 31 -16.81 3.24 10.36
C VAL A 31 -17.60 2.58 11.48
N ALA A 32 -18.91 2.85 11.56
CA ALA A 32 -19.78 2.30 12.59
C ALA A 32 -19.90 0.76 12.55
N HIS A 33 -19.89 0.17 11.33
CA HIS A 33 -20.08 -1.27 11.13
C HIS A 33 -18.83 -2.01 10.65
N ARG A 34 -17.63 -1.42 10.87
CA ARG A 34 -16.37 -1.96 10.33
C ARG A 34 -16.11 -3.40 10.74
N ASP A 35 -16.34 -3.72 12.00
CA ASP A 35 -16.02 -5.04 12.53
C ASP A 35 -16.99 -6.12 12.04
N GLU A 36 -18.28 -5.78 11.92
CA GLU A 36 -19.28 -6.67 11.31
C GLU A 36 -19.01 -6.92 9.83
N ILE A 37 -18.69 -5.85 9.07
CA ILE A 37 -18.36 -5.96 7.65
C ILE A 37 -17.12 -6.84 7.46
N ASN A 38 -16.09 -6.65 8.29
CA ASN A 38 -14.86 -7.44 8.24
C ASN A 38 -15.11 -8.90 8.67
N ALA A 39 -15.94 -9.14 9.67
CA ALA A 39 -16.30 -10.49 10.10
C ALA A 39 -17.04 -11.25 8.99
N ARG A 40 -18.06 -10.65 8.38
CA ARG A 40 -18.80 -11.23 7.24
C ARG A 40 -17.88 -11.48 6.04
N ALA A 41 -16.95 -10.56 5.75
CA ALA A 41 -16.00 -10.73 4.67
C ALA A 41 -15.03 -11.89 4.93
N ARG A 42 -14.53 -12.06 6.16
CA ARG A 42 -13.68 -13.21 6.55
C ARG A 42 -14.44 -14.52 6.44
N GLU A 43 -15.68 -14.58 6.91
CA GLU A 43 -16.52 -15.75 6.82
C GLU A 43 -16.81 -16.14 5.36
N ALA A 44 -17.21 -15.18 4.53
CA ALA A 44 -17.42 -15.42 3.11
C ALA A 44 -16.13 -15.89 2.41
N TYR A 45 -14.98 -15.31 2.76
CA TYR A 45 -13.68 -15.72 2.23
C TYR A 45 -13.30 -17.14 2.65
N ALA A 46 -13.65 -17.58 3.86
CA ALA A 46 -13.37 -18.92 4.36
C ALA A 46 -14.23 -19.99 3.69
N ARG A 47 -15.51 -19.69 3.42
CA ARG A 47 -16.51 -20.68 2.99
C ARG A 47 -16.78 -20.74 1.48
N ASP A 48 -16.51 -19.65 0.73
CA ASP A 48 -16.93 -19.52 -0.68
C ASP A 48 -15.73 -19.34 -1.62
N ASP A 49 -15.40 -20.41 -2.35
CA ASP A 49 -14.36 -20.39 -3.38
C ASP A 49 -14.65 -19.41 -4.51
N GLY A 50 -15.91 -19.27 -4.88
CA GLY A 50 -16.35 -18.30 -5.89
C GLY A 50 -16.13 -16.85 -5.40
N TYR A 51 -16.38 -16.57 -4.10
CA TYR A 51 -16.09 -15.28 -3.50
C TYR A 51 -14.58 -15.01 -3.52
N ARG A 52 -13.73 -15.99 -3.16
CA ARG A 52 -12.27 -15.87 -3.25
C ARG A 52 -11.81 -15.58 -4.68
N ALA A 53 -12.36 -16.29 -5.66
CA ALA A 53 -12.03 -16.08 -7.06
C ALA A 53 -12.47 -14.69 -7.56
N ARG A 54 -13.68 -14.23 -7.20
CA ARG A 54 -14.16 -12.87 -7.52
C ARG A 54 -13.28 -11.80 -6.89
N LYS A 55 -12.87 -11.96 -5.64
CA LYS A 55 -11.97 -11.02 -4.95
C LYS A 55 -10.60 -10.95 -5.60
N ARG A 56 -10.02 -12.08 -5.98
CA ARG A 56 -8.74 -12.12 -6.73
C ARG A 56 -8.85 -11.40 -8.08
N ARG A 57 -9.91 -11.66 -8.85
CA ARG A 57 -10.14 -10.97 -10.14
C ARG A 57 -10.38 -9.47 -9.96
N SER A 58 -11.16 -9.08 -8.96
CA SER A 58 -11.45 -7.68 -8.66
C SER A 58 -10.19 -6.92 -8.23
N GLY A 59 -9.36 -7.52 -7.35
CA GLY A 59 -8.09 -6.94 -6.96
C GLY A 59 -7.16 -6.67 -8.15
N ASN A 60 -7.05 -7.64 -9.07
CA ASN A 60 -6.23 -7.47 -10.27
C ASN A 60 -6.80 -6.44 -11.27
N LYS A 61 -8.12 -6.35 -11.39
CA LYS A 61 -8.76 -5.44 -12.37
C LYS A 61 -8.53 -3.94 -12.05
N TRP A 62 -8.42 -3.60 -10.76
CA TRP A 62 -8.24 -2.21 -10.30
C TRP A 62 -6.78 -1.87 -10.02
N TYR A 63 -5.90 -2.85 -9.98
CA TYR A 63 -4.47 -2.66 -9.76
C TYR A 63 -3.78 -2.46 -11.12
N SER A 64 -3.53 -1.21 -11.48
CA SER A 64 -2.60 -0.84 -12.53
C SER A 64 -1.37 -0.23 -11.84
N PRO A 65 -0.18 -0.83 -12.01
CA PRO A 65 1.06 -0.27 -11.47
C PRO A 65 1.27 1.19 -11.91
N GLU A 66 0.98 1.51 -13.18
CA GLU A 66 1.14 2.85 -13.75
C GLU A 66 0.17 3.86 -13.09
N LYS A 67 -1.11 3.46 -12.92
CA LYS A 67 -2.10 4.30 -12.21
C LYS A 67 -1.68 4.54 -10.77
N ARG A 68 -1.14 3.53 -10.10
CA ARG A 68 -0.65 3.67 -8.73
C ARG A 68 0.55 4.61 -8.65
N LEU A 69 1.51 4.49 -9.59
CA LEU A 69 2.65 5.40 -9.67
C LEU A 69 2.19 6.86 -9.77
N ALA A 70 1.28 7.15 -10.69
CA ALA A 70 0.78 8.50 -10.90
C ALA A 70 -0.08 9.01 -9.72
N GLN A 71 -1.05 8.21 -9.25
CA GLN A 71 -2.04 8.68 -8.26
C GLN A 71 -1.50 8.74 -6.84
N VAL A 72 -0.60 7.83 -6.47
CA VAL A 72 -0.08 7.73 -5.10
C VAL A 72 1.22 8.50 -4.92
N TYR A 73 2.10 8.42 -5.94
CA TYR A 73 3.46 8.94 -5.82
C TYR A 73 3.73 10.13 -6.75
N GLY A 74 2.82 10.46 -7.67
CA GLY A 74 3.03 11.52 -8.66
C GLY A 74 4.13 11.20 -9.67
N LEU A 75 4.46 9.92 -9.85
CA LEU A 75 5.52 9.46 -10.76
C LEU A 75 4.93 8.93 -12.07
N SER A 76 5.58 9.23 -13.18
CA SER A 76 5.38 8.52 -14.44
C SER A 76 6.17 7.19 -14.44
N PRO A 77 5.86 6.25 -15.36
CA PRO A 77 6.71 5.07 -15.57
C PRO A 77 8.16 5.43 -15.90
N GLN A 78 8.37 6.51 -16.64
CA GLN A 78 9.70 7.01 -17.00
C GLN A 78 10.49 7.49 -15.79
N ASP A 79 9.82 8.18 -14.84
CA ASP A 79 10.46 8.59 -13.58
C ASP A 79 10.89 7.37 -12.76
N TYR A 80 10.04 6.33 -12.70
CA TYR A 80 10.39 5.08 -12.04
C TYR A 80 11.62 4.42 -12.68
N ASP A 81 11.64 4.34 -14.00
CA ASP A 81 12.75 3.75 -14.75
C ASP A 81 14.07 4.54 -14.57
N ALA A 82 13.98 5.87 -14.54
CA ALA A 82 15.11 6.74 -14.25
C ALA A 82 15.69 6.49 -12.84
N MET A 83 14.82 6.45 -11.83
CA MET A 83 15.21 6.12 -10.45
C MET A 83 15.84 4.73 -10.35
N LEU A 84 15.29 3.75 -11.07
CA LEU A 84 15.81 2.39 -11.11
C LEU A 84 17.20 2.37 -11.73
N ALA A 85 17.42 3.12 -12.80
CA ALA A 85 18.73 3.24 -13.46
C ALA A 85 19.75 3.94 -12.56
N GLU A 86 19.41 5.03 -11.89
CA GLU A 86 20.26 5.73 -10.92
C GLU A 86 20.70 4.80 -9.78
N GLN A 87 19.82 3.89 -9.34
CA GLN A 87 20.14 2.91 -8.31
C GLN A 87 20.91 1.68 -8.83
N GLY A 88 21.21 1.61 -10.13
CA GLY A 88 21.85 0.46 -10.77
C GLY A 88 20.98 -0.80 -10.82
N GLY A 89 19.66 -0.64 -10.78
CA GLY A 89 18.68 -1.73 -10.81
C GLY A 89 18.60 -2.54 -9.51
N VAL A 90 19.06 -1.98 -8.39
CA VAL A 90 19.11 -2.64 -7.08
C VAL A 90 18.35 -1.87 -6.01
N CYS A 91 18.02 -2.54 -4.90
CA CYS A 91 17.44 -1.90 -3.73
C CYS A 91 18.36 -0.83 -3.16
N ALA A 92 17.83 0.37 -2.85
CA ALA A 92 18.62 1.48 -2.32
C ALA A 92 19.29 1.16 -0.96
N ILE A 93 18.74 0.24 -0.16
CA ILE A 93 19.24 -0.14 1.16
C ILE A 93 20.20 -1.35 1.06
N CYS A 94 19.66 -2.53 0.72
CA CYS A 94 20.44 -3.77 0.79
C CYS A 94 21.29 -4.06 -0.45
N LYS A 95 21.17 -3.22 -1.48
CA LYS A 95 21.88 -3.37 -2.77
C LYS A 95 21.62 -4.69 -3.52
N THR A 96 20.63 -5.46 -3.09
CA THR A 96 20.24 -6.70 -3.76
C THR A 96 19.38 -6.39 -4.98
N ARG A 97 19.60 -7.12 -6.08
CA ARG A 97 18.70 -7.10 -7.26
C ARG A 97 17.61 -8.15 -7.06
N PRO A 98 16.35 -7.76 -6.86
CA PRO A 98 15.26 -8.72 -6.69
C PRO A 98 14.71 -9.19 -8.04
N ASP A 99 14.10 -10.38 -8.06
CA ASP A 99 13.41 -10.93 -9.23
C ASP A 99 12.08 -10.19 -9.54
N LYS A 100 11.59 -9.38 -8.61
CA LYS A 100 10.35 -8.62 -8.71
C LYS A 100 10.62 -7.13 -8.74
N PRO A 101 9.74 -6.31 -9.36
CA PRO A 101 9.88 -4.86 -9.35
C PRO A 101 10.05 -4.32 -7.93
N LEU A 102 10.91 -3.32 -7.79
CA LEU A 102 11.11 -2.60 -6.54
C LEU A 102 9.89 -1.76 -6.18
N PHE A 103 9.67 -1.57 -4.89
CA PHE A 103 8.59 -0.72 -4.37
C PHE A 103 9.06 0.72 -4.28
N VAL A 104 8.19 1.65 -4.65
CA VAL A 104 8.44 3.07 -4.38
C VAL A 104 8.32 3.30 -2.89
N ASP A 105 9.42 3.73 -2.28
CA ASP A 105 9.46 4.16 -0.90
C ASP A 105 9.23 5.67 -0.79
N HIS A 106 8.47 6.08 0.21
CA HIS A 106 8.10 7.47 0.41
C HIS A 106 7.95 7.79 1.90
N SER A 107 8.13 9.04 2.26
CA SER A 107 7.90 9.53 3.61
C SER A 107 6.40 9.57 3.92
N HIS A 108 5.96 8.86 4.95
CA HIS A 108 4.56 8.90 5.40
C HIS A 108 4.14 10.28 5.94
N ALA A 109 5.10 11.08 6.41
CA ALA A 109 4.83 12.42 6.92
C ALA A 109 4.67 13.46 5.82
N THR A 110 5.47 13.36 4.72
CA THR A 110 5.52 14.39 3.68
C THR A 110 5.01 13.93 2.32
N GLY A 111 4.83 12.62 2.12
CA GLY A 111 4.50 12.01 0.83
C GLY A 111 5.66 11.99 -0.18
N LYS A 112 6.82 12.58 0.16
CA LYS A 112 7.96 12.65 -0.76
C LYS A 112 8.56 11.27 -1.01
N VAL A 113 8.76 10.94 -2.27
CA VAL A 113 9.47 9.72 -2.70
C VAL A 113 10.94 9.81 -2.28
N ARG A 114 11.46 8.72 -1.72
CA ARG A 114 12.83 8.58 -1.21
C ARG A 114 13.71 7.70 -2.11
N GLY A 115 13.10 6.70 -2.74
CA GLY A 115 13.83 5.74 -3.59
C GLY A 115 13.04 4.48 -3.85
N LEU A 116 13.71 3.49 -4.43
CA LEU A 116 13.14 2.19 -4.76
C LEU A 116 13.74 1.10 -3.84
N LEU A 117 12.87 0.36 -3.18
CA LEU A 117 13.27 -0.67 -2.21
C LEU A 117 12.72 -2.05 -2.57
N CYS A 118 13.44 -3.10 -2.24
CA CYS A 118 12.88 -4.43 -2.22
C CYS A 118 11.81 -4.56 -1.10
N ARG A 119 10.92 -5.55 -1.25
CA ARG A 119 9.83 -5.75 -0.29
C ARG A 119 10.30 -5.85 1.16
N PRO A 120 11.32 -6.66 1.52
CA PRO A 120 11.81 -6.73 2.91
C PRO A 120 12.25 -5.38 3.45
N CYS A 121 13.07 -4.63 2.72
CA CYS A 121 13.55 -3.33 3.18
C CYS A 121 12.43 -2.31 3.36
N ASN A 122 11.48 -2.24 2.40
CA ASN A 122 10.36 -1.32 2.49
C ASN A 122 9.45 -1.62 3.69
N PHE A 123 9.15 -2.88 3.97
CA PHE A 123 8.37 -3.26 5.16
C PHE A 123 9.13 -3.04 6.47
N SER A 124 10.45 -3.27 6.48
CA SER A 124 11.27 -3.03 7.68
C SER A 124 11.23 -1.57 8.10
N LEU A 125 11.33 -0.63 7.17
CA LEU A 125 11.17 0.80 7.47
C LEU A 125 9.77 1.11 8.01
N GLY A 126 8.72 0.55 7.41
CA GLY A 126 7.35 0.72 7.89
C GLY A 126 7.14 0.18 9.31
N PHE A 127 7.69 -0.99 9.65
CA PHE A 127 7.65 -1.54 11.01
C PHE A 127 8.42 -0.68 12.02
N MET A 128 9.51 -0.06 11.58
CA MET A 128 10.27 0.92 12.36
C MET A 128 9.65 2.33 12.34
N ARG A 129 8.41 2.48 11.81
CA ARG A 129 7.63 3.72 11.77
C ARG A 129 8.34 4.87 11.05
N ASP A 130 9.22 4.58 10.11
CA ASP A 130 10.09 5.56 9.46
C ASP A 130 10.94 6.38 10.46
N ASP A 131 11.12 5.90 11.70
CA ASP A 131 11.92 6.57 12.73
C ASP A 131 13.39 6.16 12.63
N PRO A 132 14.29 7.08 12.24
CA PRO A 132 15.71 6.78 12.13
C PRO A 132 16.36 6.41 13.47
N ARG A 133 15.78 6.84 14.59
CA ARG A 133 16.28 6.47 15.94
C ARG A 133 16.02 5.00 16.23
N LEU A 134 14.86 4.47 15.85
CA LEU A 134 14.55 3.05 16.00
C LEU A 134 15.43 2.19 15.11
N THR A 135 15.68 2.65 13.87
CA THR A 135 16.56 1.95 12.94
C THR A 135 18.00 1.93 13.45
N ALA A 136 18.51 3.05 13.97
CA ALA A 136 19.81 3.13 14.60
C ALA A 136 19.92 2.22 15.84
N ALA A 137 18.92 2.24 16.71
CA ALA A 137 18.88 1.38 17.89
C ALA A 137 18.87 -0.12 17.52
N ALA A 138 18.14 -0.51 16.48
CA ALA A 138 18.15 -1.89 15.98
C ALA A 138 19.52 -2.28 15.45
N THR A 139 20.19 -1.40 14.72
CA THR A 139 21.56 -1.62 14.24
C THR A 139 22.52 -1.82 15.42
N GLU A 140 22.48 -0.94 16.41
CA GLU A 140 23.32 -1.04 17.60
C GLU A 140 23.06 -2.33 18.40
N TYR A 141 21.79 -2.72 18.54
CA TYR A 141 21.42 -3.99 19.16
C TYR A 141 22.08 -5.19 18.47
N LEU A 142 22.03 -5.25 17.14
CA LEU A 142 22.64 -6.34 16.36
C LEU A 142 24.16 -6.33 16.45
N LEU A 143 24.81 -5.16 16.41
CA LEU A 143 26.25 -5.04 16.53
C LEU A 143 26.75 -5.51 17.91
N ARG A 144 26.03 -5.18 18.99
CA ARG A 144 26.35 -5.67 20.33
C ARG A 144 26.19 -7.19 20.45
N ALA A 145 25.19 -7.77 19.80
CA ALA A 145 24.98 -9.21 19.79
C ALA A 145 26.14 -9.92 19.05
N ALA A 146 26.48 -9.45 17.85
CA ALA A 146 27.57 -9.99 17.07
C ALA A 146 28.91 -9.96 17.83
N ALA A 147 29.23 -8.86 18.52
CA ALA A 147 30.43 -8.74 19.34
C ALA A 147 30.49 -9.74 20.51
N ARG A 148 29.34 -10.26 20.98
CA ARG A 148 29.28 -11.30 22.00
C ARG A 148 29.50 -12.70 21.42
N ASP A 149 29.00 -12.92 20.19
CA ASP A 149 29.18 -14.22 19.49
C ASP A 149 30.63 -14.47 19.10
N ASP A 150 31.42 -13.40 18.88
CA ASP A 150 32.87 -13.47 18.56
C ASP A 150 33.76 -13.63 19.81
N MET A 151 33.20 -13.61 21.04
CA MET A 151 33.98 -13.84 22.25
C MET A 151 34.24 -15.34 22.43
N PRO A 152 35.51 -15.78 22.66
CA PRO A 152 35.78 -17.17 22.93
C PRO A 152 35.10 -17.62 24.23
N LYS A 153 34.50 -18.83 24.18
CA LYS A 153 33.85 -19.47 25.33
C LYS A 153 34.87 -19.94 26.34
#